data_79cc64b91198050f15fe5ce7b7e03398
#
_entry.id   79cc64b91198050f15fe5ce7b7e03398
#
_cell.length_a   1.000
_cell.length_b   1.000
_cell.length_c   1.000
_cell.angle_alpha   90.00
_cell.angle_beta   90.00
_cell.angle_gamma   90.00
#
_symmetry.space_group_name_H-M   'P 1'
#
loop_
_entity.id
_entity.type
_entity.pdbx_description
1 polymer ?
#
loop_
_entity_poly.entity_id
_entity_poly.type
_entity_poly.pdbx_seq_one_letter_code
_entity_poly.pdbx_strand_id
1 'polypeptide(L)'
;SDVVQNASYSQGVNDFLRELTAEARKKYPGRKCIMMAHMYAKGSDIAKKDASEKIIIGGQEEVDLEGWNDHPDYMTCGHIHKRQHIWNTDWARYTGSILPMSFAEKDYTHGIDLITIEHGEEEEGKETGKSKEWKVEFLEYKPQHALRILPEDEEELTFKKWQKLINSELSERTDGELSDHFDYVMLKVKQEKLNSDDIKELEKLVNEKDAVLCKIQRI
;
A
#
# COMPACT_ATOMS: atom_id res chain seq x y z
N SER A 1 23.52 13.12 -19.38
CA SER A 1 23.18 11.88 -20.14
C SER A 1 21.98 11.15 -19.51
N ASP A 2 21.86 11.18 -18.19
CA ASP A 2 20.80 10.43 -17.46
C ASP A 2 19.39 10.98 -17.73
N VAL A 3 19.22 12.29 -17.83
CA VAL A 3 17.92 12.93 -18.11
C VAL A 3 17.33 12.52 -19.46
N VAL A 4 18.16 12.30 -20.49
CA VAL A 4 17.70 11.89 -21.84
C VAL A 4 17.30 10.41 -21.86
N GLN A 5 18.01 9.56 -21.12
CA GLN A 5 17.63 8.15 -21.00
C GLN A 5 16.31 8.00 -20.26
N ASN A 6 16.08 8.83 -19.27
CA ASN A 6 14.92 8.84 -18.40
C ASN A 6 13.63 9.23 -19.16
N ALA A 7 13.65 10.32 -19.91
CA ALA A 7 12.54 10.70 -20.78
C ALA A 7 12.20 9.58 -21.81
N SER A 8 13.21 8.85 -22.28
CA SER A 8 13.04 7.76 -23.23
C SER A 8 12.31 6.54 -22.65
N TYR A 9 12.57 6.17 -21.38
CA TYR A 9 11.89 5.03 -20.74
C TYR A 9 10.41 5.33 -20.47
N SER A 10 10.11 6.43 -19.78
CA SER A 10 8.75 6.87 -19.48
C SER A 10 7.91 6.99 -20.77
N GLN A 11 8.47 7.60 -21.80
CA GLN A 11 7.82 7.72 -23.10
C GLN A 11 7.56 6.36 -23.74
N GLY A 12 8.55 5.46 -23.72
CA GLY A 12 8.39 4.11 -24.29
C GLY A 12 7.31 3.29 -23.57
N VAL A 13 7.23 3.39 -22.24
CA VAL A 13 6.16 2.75 -21.46
C VAL A 13 4.80 3.35 -21.80
N ASN A 14 4.70 4.67 -21.89
CA ASN A 14 3.45 5.33 -22.28
C ASN A 14 2.98 4.93 -23.67
N ASP A 15 3.87 4.94 -24.65
CA ASP A 15 3.54 4.56 -26.02
C ASP A 15 3.05 3.11 -26.07
N PHE A 16 3.72 2.21 -25.37
CA PHE A 16 3.32 0.81 -25.27
C PHE A 16 1.92 0.65 -24.63
N LEU A 17 1.64 1.32 -23.52
CA LEU A 17 0.35 1.23 -22.85
C LEU A 17 -0.78 1.81 -23.71
N ARG A 18 -0.51 2.91 -24.43
CA ARG A 18 -1.46 3.53 -25.37
C ARG A 18 -1.77 2.60 -26.55
N GLU A 19 -0.73 2.02 -27.15
CA GLU A 19 -0.88 1.07 -28.26
C GLU A 19 -1.68 -0.17 -27.82
N LEU A 20 -1.36 -0.72 -26.65
CA LEU A 20 -2.07 -1.87 -26.09
C LEU A 20 -3.57 -1.57 -25.86
N THR A 21 -3.89 -0.39 -25.35
CA THR A 21 -5.28 0.06 -25.15
C THR A 21 -6.00 0.22 -26.49
N ALA A 22 -5.36 0.84 -27.48
CA ALA A 22 -5.94 1.04 -28.81
C ALA A 22 -6.22 -0.30 -29.51
N GLU A 23 -5.29 -1.25 -29.46
CA GLU A 23 -5.47 -2.58 -30.04
C GLU A 23 -6.58 -3.37 -29.31
N ALA A 24 -6.67 -3.27 -28.00
CA ALA A 24 -7.75 -3.91 -27.22
C ALA A 24 -9.12 -3.35 -27.63
N ARG A 25 -9.26 -2.02 -27.76
CA ARG A 25 -10.51 -1.38 -28.19
C ARG A 25 -10.89 -1.73 -29.62
N LYS A 26 -9.90 -1.82 -30.52
CA LYS A 26 -10.10 -2.24 -31.92
C LYS A 26 -10.56 -3.70 -32.00
N LYS A 27 -9.96 -4.58 -31.22
CA LYS A 27 -10.29 -6.02 -31.22
C LYS A 27 -11.62 -6.32 -30.56
N TYR A 28 -11.99 -5.54 -29.54
CA TYR A 28 -13.19 -5.76 -28.73
C TYR A 28 -14.02 -4.47 -28.63
N PRO A 29 -14.64 -4.01 -29.72
CA PRO A 29 -15.38 -2.76 -29.74
C PRO A 29 -16.57 -2.82 -28.77
N GLY A 30 -16.79 -1.73 -28.04
CA GLY A 30 -17.91 -1.61 -27.08
C GLY A 30 -17.71 -2.34 -25.73
N ARG A 31 -16.62 -3.06 -25.56
CA ARG A 31 -16.24 -3.67 -24.27
C ARG A 31 -15.50 -2.68 -23.37
N LYS A 32 -15.67 -2.84 -22.06
CA LYS A 32 -14.85 -2.10 -21.07
C LYS A 32 -13.42 -2.58 -21.08
N CYS A 33 -12.49 -1.63 -21.10
CA CYS A 33 -11.07 -1.88 -21.07
C CYS A 33 -10.54 -1.65 -19.65
N ILE A 34 -10.13 -2.72 -18.98
CA ILE A 34 -9.50 -2.67 -17.67
C ILE A 34 -8.03 -3.02 -17.85
N MET A 35 -7.15 -2.13 -17.41
CA MET A 35 -5.70 -2.33 -17.48
C MET A 35 -5.14 -2.62 -16.08
N MET A 36 -4.24 -3.59 -16.02
CA MET A 36 -3.45 -3.88 -14.81
C MET A 36 -1.98 -3.58 -15.11
N ALA A 37 -1.36 -2.75 -14.30
CA ALA A 37 0.05 -2.39 -14.43
C ALA A 37 0.77 -2.50 -13.09
N HIS A 38 2.11 -2.58 -13.14
CA HIS A 38 2.95 -2.51 -11.96
C HIS A 38 4.10 -1.56 -12.25
N MET A 39 3.97 -0.32 -11.82
CA MET A 39 4.91 0.75 -12.15
C MET A 39 4.86 1.86 -11.11
N TYR A 40 5.89 2.71 -11.08
CA TYR A 40 5.88 3.96 -10.36
C TYR A 40 5.35 5.07 -11.27
N ALA A 41 4.19 5.61 -10.96
CA ALA A 41 3.60 6.71 -11.71
C ALA A 41 3.95 8.06 -11.08
N LYS A 42 4.25 9.04 -11.93
CA LYS A 42 4.58 10.41 -11.53
C LYS A 42 3.47 11.03 -10.66
N GLY A 43 3.87 11.74 -9.62
CA GLY A 43 2.95 12.42 -8.71
C GLY A 43 2.27 11.50 -7.69
N SER A 44 2.74 10.26 -7.54
CA SER A 44 2.28 9.35 -6.50
C SER A 44 2.86 9.74 -5.13
N ASP A 45 2.03 9.65 -4.10
CA ASP A 45 2.43 9.90 -2.72
C ASP A 45 3.01 8.62 -2.11
N ILE A 46 4.24 8.72 -1.66
CA ILE A 46 4.99 7.63 -1.02
C ILE A 46 5.39 8.05 0.39
N ALA A 47 5.29 7.12 1.32
CA ALA A 47 5.79 7.36 2.68
C ALA A 47 7.30 7.55 2.64
N LYS A 48 7.76 8.76 2.87
CA LYS A 48 9.19 9.15 2.84
C LYS A 48 10.11 8.32 3.74
N LYS A 49 9.55 7.51 4.65
CA LYS A 49 10.27 6.68 5.61
C LYS A 49 10.10 5.18 5.35
N ASP A 50 9.39 4.80 4.29
CA ASP A 50 9.13 3.39 4.03
C ASP A 50 10.17 2.78 3.10
N ALA A 51 10.91 1.80 3.63
CA ALA A 51 11.86 1.03 2.86
C ALA A 51 11.21 -0.14 2.10
N SER A 52 9.91 -0.41 2.33
CA SER A 52 9.17 -1.48 1.65
C SER A 52 8.85 -1.11 0.20
N GLU A 53 8.57 0.17 -0.03
CA GLU A 53 8.43 0.75 -1.36
C GLU A 53 9.78 1.28 -1.84
N LYS A 54 10.58 0.43 -2.45
CA LYS A 54 11.86 0.87 -3.03
C LYS A 54 11.61 1.72 -4.26
N ILE A 55 11.70 3.03 -4.09
CA ILE A 55 11.46 4.01 -5.13
C ILE A 55 12.48 3.91 -6.28
N ILE A 56 13.70 3.46 -5.98
CA ILE A 56 14.77 3.38 -6.98
C ILE A 56 15.63 2.16 -6.72
N ILE A 57 15.55 1.17 -7.60
CA ILE A 57 16.67 0.29 -7.89
C ILE A 57 17.03 0.53 -9.35
N GLY A 58 18.17 1.20 -9.60
CA GLY A 58 18.73 1.36 -10.94
C GLY A 58 18.07 2.41 -11.82
N GLY A 59 17.58 3.54 -11.25
CA GLY A 59 17.09 4.66 -12.07
C GLY A 59 15.74 4.38 -12.75
N GLN A 60 14.87 3.62 -12.11
CA GLN A 60 13.51 3.44 -12.61
C GLN A 60 12.74 4.75 -12.50
N GLU A 61 12.23 5.17 -13.62
CA GLU A 61 11.65 6.46 -13.83
C GLU A 61 10.16 6.44 -13.62
N GLU A 62 9.69 7.59 -13.16
CA GLU A 62 8.29 7.86 -13.07
C GLU A 62 7.63 7.78 -14.44
N VAL A 63 6.58 7.00 -14.57
CA VAL A 63 5.75 6.97 -15.76
C VAL A 63 4.74 8.11 -15.69
N ASP A 64 4.77 9.02 -16.65
CA ASP A 64 3.87 10.16 -16.69
C ASP A 64 2.61 9.83 -17.49
N LEU A 65 1.46 9.74 -16.80
CA LEU A 65 0.17 9.46 -17.42
C LEU A 65 -0.58 10.72 -17.88
N GLU A 66 0.04 11.90 -17.78
CA GLU A 66 -0.58 13.16 -18.15
C GLU A 66 -0.92 13.20 -19.65
N GLY A 67 -2.08 13.77 -20.00
CA GLY A 67 -2.51 13.94 -21.39
C GLY A 67 -2.89 12.64 -22.12
N TRP A 68 -3.12 11.55 -21.41
CA TRP A 68 -3.62 10.33 -22.03
C TRP A 68 -5.15 10.39 -22.20
N ASN A 69 -5.62 10.89 -23.34
CA ASN A 69 -7.05 11.07 -23.63
C ASN A 69 -7.80 9.76 -23.91
N ASP A 70 -7.16 8.83 -24.65
CA ASP A 70 -7.74 7.52 -25.01
C ASP A 70 -7.37 6.44 -23.98
N HIS A 71 -7.36 6.80 -22.71
CA HIS A 71 -7.00 5.90 -21.60
C HIS A 71 -8.00 4.72 -21.46
N PRO A 72 -7.62 3.63 -20.78
CA PRO A 72 -8.55 2.55 -20.44
C PRO A 72 -9.72 3.07 -19.59
N ASP A 73 -10.83 2.34 -19.54
CA ASP A 73 -11.95 2.72 -18.67
C ASP A 73 -11.55 2.69 -17.20
N TYR A 74 -10.63 1.79 -16.83
CA TYR A 74 -10.04 1.72 -15.51
C TYR A 74 -8.61 1.15 -15.57
N MET A 75 -7.71 1.74 -14.80
CA MET A 75 -6.35 1.26 -14.64
C MET A 75 -6.05 1.04 -13.16
N THR A 76 -5.69 -0.18 -12.80
CA THR A 76 -5.19 -0.50 -11.46
C THR A 76 -3.68 -0.71 -11.51
N CYS A 77 -2.96 -0.04 -10.64
CA CYS A 77 -1.51 -0.15 -10.51
C CYS A 77 -1.13 -0.83 -9.19
N GLY A 78 -0.17 -1.74 -9.28
CA GLY A 78 0.63 -2.19 -8.15
C GLY A 78 1.91 -1.36 -8.02
N HIS A 79 2.70 -1.64 -7.03
CA HIS A 79 3.95 -1.03 -6.59
C HIS A 79 3.78 -0.15 -5.35
N ILE A 80 2.92 0.86 -5.38
CA ILE A 80 2.66 1.71 -4.22
C ILE A 80 1.59 1.06 -3.33
N HIS A 81 1.92 0.86 -2.05
CA HIS A 81 1.04 0.21 -1.08
C HIS A 81 -0.05 1.14 -0.52
N LYS A 82 0.15 2.46 -0.63
CA LYS A 82 -0.84 3.44 -0.23
C LYS A 82 -1.91 3.59 -1.30
N ARG A 83 -3.17 3.27 -0.95
CA ARG A 83 -4.31 3.48 -1.84
C ARG A 83 -4.45 4.95 -2.20
N GLN A 84 -4.44 5.26 -3.49
CA GLN A 84 -4.54 6.63 -4.00
C GLN A 84 -4.88 6.67 -5.49
N HIS A 85 -5.47 7.78 -5.95
CA HIS A 85 -5.51 8.06 -7.38
C HIS A 85 -4.11 8.39 -7.90
N ILE A 86 -3.84 8.03 -9.15
CA ILE A 86 -2.59 8.41 -9.82
C ILE A 86 -2.80 9.78 -10.40
N TRP A 87 -1.97 10.74 -9.95
CA TRP A 87 -2.11 12.14 -10.35
C TRP A 87 -3.55 12.62 -10.11
N ASN A 88 -4.07 13.49 -10.95
CA ASN A 88 -5.46 13.98 -10.89
C ASN A 88 -6.41 13.16 -11.78
N THR A 89 -6.12 11.86 -11.99
CA THR A 89 -6.99 11.00 -12.79
C THR A 89 -8.08 10.37 -11.93
N ASP A 90 -9.24 10.13 -12.51
CA ASP A 90 -10.33 9.36 -11.91
C ASP A 90 -10.36 7.89 -12.39
N TRP A 91 -9.64 7.60 -13.49
CA TRP A 91 -9.59 6.31 -14.15
C TRP A 91 -8.37 5.44 -13.78
N ALA A 92 -7.32 6.03 -13.16
CA ALA A 92 -6.12 5.31 -12.74
C ALA A 92 -5.85 5.46 -11.25
N ARG A 93 -5.53 4.34 -10.59
CA ARG A 93 -5.20 4.34 -9.16
C ARG A 93 -4.31 3.20 -8.75
N TYR A 94 -3.64 3.39 -7.61
CA TYR A 94 -3.12 2.30 -6.81
C TYR A 94 -4.22 1.81 -5.89
N THR A 95 -4.54 0.53 -5.96
CA THR A 95 -5.48 -0.11 -5.02
C THR A 95 -4.90 -0.17 -3.62
N GLY A 96 -3.59 -0.15 -3.53
CA GLY A 96 -2.84 -0.33 -2.30
C GLY A 96 -2.57 -1.80 -1.99
N SER A 97 -1.97 -2.07 -0.85
CA SER A 97 -1.78 -3.42 -0.34
C SER A 97 -3.01 -3.88 0.45
N ILE A 98 -3.31 -5.18 0.42
CA ILE A 98 -4.40 -5.76 1.23
C ILE A 98 -4.04 -5.82 2.71
N LEU A 99 -2.75 -5.90 3.02
CA LEU A 99 -2.20 -5.94 4.38
C LEU A 99 -1.05 -4.93 4.48
N PRO A 100 -0.80 -4.37 5.68
CA PRO A 100 0.38 -3.56 5.89
C PRO A 100 1.65 -4.42 5.76
N MET A 101 2.58 -3.97 4.94
CA MET A 101 3.85 -4.64 4.69
C MET A 101 4.96 -4.11 5.59
N SER A 102 4.73 -3.00 6.27
CA SER A 102 5.66 -2.38 7.21
C SER A 102 4.94 -1.54 8.25
N PHE A 103 5.64 -1.18 9.33
CA PHE A 103 5.11 -0.28 10.36
C PHE A 103 4.84 1.15 9.86
N ALA A 104 5.44 1.56 8.76
CA ALA A 104 5.17 2.86 8.15
C ALA A 104 3.77 2.92 7.52
N GLU A 105 3.17 1.77 7.25
CA GLU A 105 1.86 1.64 6.63
C GLU A 105 0.71 1.45 7.65
N LYS A 106 1.00 1.57 8.96
CA LYS A 106 0.02 1.30 10.04
C LYS A 106 -1.28 2.11 9.91
N ASP A 107 -1.19 3.28 9.30
CA ASP A 107 -2.31 4.21 9.13
C ASP A 107 -2.89 4.19 7.70
N TYR A 108 -2.46 3.25 6.85
CA TYR A 108 -3.02 3.12 5.51
C TYR A 108 -4.38 2.43 5.55
N THR A 109 -5.23 2.79 4.60
CA THR A 109 -6.47 2.06 4.34
C THR A 109 -6.16 0.88 3.43
N HIS A 110 -6.34 -0.33 3.93
CA HIS A 110 -6.09 -1.58 3.21
C HIS A 110 -7.39 -2.15 2.64
N GLY A 111 -7.29 -2.86 1.52
CA GLY A 111 -8.45 -3.47 0.89
C GLY A 111 -8.26 -3.78 -0.58
N ILE A 112 -9.37 -3.98 -1.27
CA ILE A 112 -9.42 -4.32 -2.69
C ILE A 112 -10.45 -3.47 -3.43
N ASP A 113 -10.24 -3.24 -4.72
CA ASP A 113 -11.25 -2.68 -5.60
C ASP A 113 -12.08 -3.81 -6.23
N LEU A 114 -13.38 -3.82 -5.97
CA LEU A 114 -14.36 -4.70 -6.62
C LEU A 114 -14.90 -4.01 -7.85
N ILE A 115 -14.70 -4.62 -9.02
CA ILE A 115 -15.21 -4.11 -10.29
C ILE A 115 -16.39 -4.97 -10.71
N THR A 116 -17.57 -4.38 -10.76
CA THR A 116 -18.79 -5.01 -11.25
C THR A 116 -19.10 -4.51 -12.66
N ILE A 117 -19.28 -5.42 -13.61
CA ILE A 117 -19.62 -5.10 -15.00
C ILE A 117 -20.93 -5.82 -15.32
N GLU A 118 -22.00 -5.06 -15.59
CA GLU A 118 -23.25 -5.62 -16.02
C GLU A 118 -23.27 -5.81 -17.54
N HIS A 119 -23.55 -7.03 -17.97
CA HIS A 119 -23.78 -7.34 -19.37
C HIS A 119 -25.24 -7.02 -19.73
N GLY A 120 -25.42 -6.34 -20.85
CA GLY A 120 -26.78 -6.22 -21.42
C GLY A 120 -27.28 -7.59 -21.86
N GLU A 121 -28.63 -7.81 -21.82
CA GLU A 121 -29.24 -9.00 -22.36
C GLU A 121 -28.81 -9.17 -23.83
N GLU A 122 -28.29 -10.37 -24.15
CA GLU A 122 -28.01 -10.74 -25.54
C GLU A 122 -29.35 -10.94 -26.26
N GLU A 123 -29.72 -10.03 -27.15
CA GLU A 123 -30.78 -10.32 -28.13
C GLU A 123 -30.25 -11.42 -29.08
N GLU A 124 -31.00 -12.52 -29.21
CA GLU A 124 -30.65 -13.63 -30.10
C GLU A 124 -30.24 -13.09 -31.50
N GLY A 125 -28.97 -13.29 -31.85
CA GLY A 125 -28.42 -12.95 -33.15
C GLY A 125 -27.73 -11.59 -33.31
N LYS A 126 -27.59 -10.80 -32.26
CA LYS A 126 -26.77 -9.60 -32.25
C LYS A 126 -25.80 -9.62 -31.07
N GLU A 127 -24.48 -9.74 -31.34
CA GLU A 127 -23.46 -9.43 -30.37
C GLU A 127 -23.50 -7.92 -30.03
N THR A 128 -24.46 -7.48 -29.25
CA THR A 128 -24.53 -6.14 -28.71
C THR A 128 -23.76 -6.11 -27.37
N GLY A 129 -22.55 -6.62 -27.36
CA GLY A 129 -21.68 -6.72 -26.17
C GLY A 129 -21.32 -5.39 -25.51
N LYS A 130 -22.24 -4.45 -25.46
CA LYS A 130 -22.12 -3.19 -24.72
C LYS A 130 -22.43 -3.46 -23.26
N SER A 131 -21.43 -3.33 -22.39
CA SER A 131 -21.68 -3.26 -20.95
C SER A 131 -22.57 -2.05 -20.65
N LYS A 132 -23.73 -2.28 -20.02
CA LYS A 132 -24.69 -1.20 -19.70
C LYS A 132 -24.20 -0.34 -18.56
N GLU A 133 -23.73 -0.95 -17.51
CA GLU A 133 -23.22 -0.26 -16.32
C GLU A 133 -21.96 -0.95 -15.84
N TRP A 134 -21.10 -0.19 -15.22
CA TRP A 134 -19.95 -0.71 -14.48
C TRP A 134 -19.69 0.16 -13.26
N LYS A 135 -19.20 -0.45 -12.20
CA LYS A 135 -18.97 0.18 -10.92
C LYS A 135 -17.66 -0.30 -10.33
N VAL A 136 -16.94 0.59 -9.71
CA VAL A 136 -15.75 0.28 -8.89
C VAL A 136 -16.06 0.63 -7.45
N GLU A 137 -16.01 -0.36 -6.57
CA GLU A 137 -16.23 -0.21 -5.14
C GLU A 137 -14.99 -0.64 -4.38
N PHE A 138 -14.59 0.14 -3.41
CA PHE A 138 -13.52 -0.25 -2.52
C PHE A 138 -14.09 -1.05 -1.35
N LEU A 139 -13.59 -2.27 -1.19
CA LEU A 139 -13.88 -3.11 -0.03
C LEU A 139 -12.71 -3.00 0.94
N GLU A 140 -12.92 -2.24 2.00
CA GLU A 140 -11.93 -2.09 3.06
C GLU A 140 -11.74 -3.40 3.82
N TYR A 141 -10.47 -3.76 4.03
CA TYR A 141 -10.07 -4.85 4.88
C TYR A 141 -9.40 -4.28 6.15
N LYS A 142 -9.88 -4.70 7.31
CA LYS A 142 -9.25 -4.35 8.59
C LYS A 142 -8.33 -5.49 9.01
N PRO A 143 -7.01 -5.24 9.12
CA PRO A 143 -6.08 -6.24 9.58
C PRO A 143 -6.48 -6.79 10.96
N GLN A 144 -6.36 -8.11 11.12
CA GLN A 144 -6.67 -8.79 12.38
C GLN A 144 -5.70 -8.41 13.50
N HIS A 145 -4.45 -8.11 13.13
CA HIS A 145 -3.38 -7.71 14.05
C HIS A 145 -3.02 -6.25 13.80
N ALA A 146 -3.06 -5.43 14.84
CA ALA A 146 -2.66 -4.04 14.71
C ALA A 146 -1.13 -3.89 14.72
N LEU A 147 -0.63 -2.86 14.03
CA LEU A 147 0.76 -2.45 14.09
C LEU A 147 0.91 -1.31 15.10
N ARG A 148 1.64 -1.54 16.18
CA ARG A 148 1.91 -0.56 17.23
C ARG A 148 3.34 -0.07 17.15
N ILE A 149 3.52 1.24 17.13
CA ILE A 149 4.83 1.90 17.26
C ILE A 149 4.84 2.58 18.64
N LEU A 150 5.77 2.21 19.48
CA LEU A 150 5.90 2.80 20.81
C LEU A 150 7.29 3.45 21.01
N PRO A 151 7.34 4.69 21.54
CA PRO A 151 6.23 5.63 21.63
C PRO A 151 5.79 6.08 20.22
N GLU A 152 4.56 6.56 20.07
CA GLU A 152 4.09 7.12 18.78
C GLU A 152 4.89 8.35 18.39
N ASP A 153 5.13 9.23 19.35
CA ASP A 153 6.03 10.38 19.21
C ASP A 153 7.45 9.99 19.53
N GLU A 154 8.44 10.69 18.97
CA GLU A 154 9.85 10.45 19.21
C GLU A 154 10.29 10.97 20.61
N GLU A 155 9.54 10.58 21.65
CA GLU A 155 9.80 10.98 23.02
C GLU A 155 10.96 10.18 23.62
N GLU A 156 11.81 10.86 24.37
CA GLU A 156 12.90 10.22 25.08
C GLU A 156 12.40 9.69 26.43
N LEU A 157 12.31 8.36 26.56
CA LEU A 157 11.76 7.72 27.73
C LEU A 157 12.83 7.07 28.59
N THR A 158 12.75 7.28 29.92
CA THR A 158 13.49 6.47 30.88
C THR A 158 12.90 5.06 30.97
N PHE A 159 13.66 4.08 31.44
CA PHE A 159 13.18 2.70 31.60
C PHE A 159 11.83 2.60 32.36
N LYS A 160 11.69 3.34 33.46
CA LYS A 160 10.43 3.38 34.22
C LYS A 160 9.24 3.93 33.43
N LYS A 161 9.46 4.94 32.57
CA LYS A 161 8.42 5.45 31.68
C LYS A 161 8.07 4.44 30.59
N TRP A 162 9.05 3.73 30.05
CA TRP A 162 8.85 2.64 29.13
C TRP A 162 7.97 1.52 29.71
N GLN A 163 8.28 1.06 30.93
CA GLN A 163 7.47 0.06 31.61
C GLN A 163 6.01 0.52 31.75
N LYS A 164 5.80 1.78 32.14
CA LYS A 164 4.45 2.35 32.24
C LYS A 164 3.75 2.40 30.90
N LEU A 165 4.42 2.83 29.84
CA LEU A 165 3.86 2.93 28.48
C LEU A 165 3.45 1.55 27.95
N ILE A 166 4.32 0.56 28.02
CA ILE A 166 4.03 -0.80 27.58
C ILE A 166 2.83 -1.37 28.33
N ASN A 167 2.78 -1.18 29.65
CA ASN A 167 1.65 -1.67 30.46
C ASN A 167 0.34 -0.93 30.19
N SER A 168 0.36 0.31 29.74
CA SER A 168 -0.86 1.07 29.41
C SER A 168 -1.35 0.84 27.99
N GLU A 169 -0.44 0.56 27.05
CA GLU A 169 -0.76 0.47 25.62
C GLU A 169 -0.99 -0.95 25.13
N LEU A 170 -0.40 -1.95 25.78
CA LEU A 170 -0.52 -3.34 25.37
C LEU A 170 -1.38 -4.14 26.33
N SER A 171 -2.27 -4.96 25.78
CA SER A 171 -3.15 -5.84 26.54
C SER A 171 -2.38 -6.97 27.23
N GLU A 172 -2.92 -7.50 28.32
CA GLU A 172 -2.37 -8.70 28.96
C GLU A 172 -2.76 -9.95 28.17
N ARG A 173 -1.91 -10.97 28.21
CA ARG A 173 -2.26 -12.29 27.69
C ARG A 173 -3.36 -12.92 28.53
N THR A 174 -4.26 -13.64 27.87
CA THR A 174 -5.24 -14.48 28.52
C THR A 174 -4.66 -15.90 28.64
N ASP A 175 -4.62 -16.44 29.84
CA ASP A 175 -4.08 -17.79 30.13
C ASP A 175 -2.62 -18.01 29.69
N GLY A 176 -1.85 -16.92 29.49
CA GLY A 176 -0.44 -16.95 29.08
C GLY A 176 -0.20 -17.16 27.59
N GLU A 177 -1.25 -17.29 26.79
CA GLU A 177 -1.18 -17.46 25.33
C GLU A 177 -1.51 -16.16 24.59
N LEU A 178 -1.04 -16.06 23.36
CA LEU A 178 -1.42 -14.97 22.44
C LEU A 178 -2.86 -15.18 21.98
N SER A 179 -3.63 -14.10 21.95
CA SER A 179 -4.97 -14.12 21.35
C SER A 179 -4.90 -14.18 19.82
N ASP A 180 -6.04 -14.45 19.19
CA ASP A 180 -6.15 -14.36 17.71
C ASP A 180 -6.01 -12.92 17.18
N HIS A 181 -5.96 -11.92 18.06
CA HIS A 181 -5.91 -10.49 17.74
C HIS A 181 -4.73 -9.76 18.38
N PHE A 182 -3.65 -10.47 18.70
CA PHE A 182 -2.45 -9.86 19.27
C PHE A 182 -1.89 -8.73 18.40
N ASP A 183 -1.17 -7.79 19.01
CA ASP A 183 -0.54 -6.68 18.30
C ASP A 183 0.89 -7.02 17.83
N TYR A 184 1.28 -6.54 16.66
CA TYR A 184 2.70 -6.47 16.27
C TYR A 184 3.28 -5.15 16.76
N VAL A 185 4.43 -5.20 17.44
CA VAL A 185 5.02 -4.05 18.12
C VAL A 185 6.40 -3.71 17.57
N MET A 186 6.62 -2.42 17.35
CA MET A 186 7.94 -1.85 17.11
C MET A 186 8.24 -0.83 18.22
N LEU A 187 9.42 -0.97 18.87
CA LEU A 187 9.90 0.02 19.83
C LEU A 187 10.90 0.98 19.16
N LYS A 188 10.67 2.29 19.28
CA LYS A 188 11.61 3.33 18.88
C LYS A 188 12.40 3.82 20.09
N VAL A 189 13.64 3.40 20.20
CA VAL A 189 14.47 3.62 21.38
C VAL A 189 15.59 4.62 21.11
N LYS A 190 15.68 5.69 21.89
CA LYS A 190 16.87 6.58 21.92
C LYS A 190 17.98 5.95 22.76
N GLN A 191 19.16 5.80 22.18
CA GLN A 191 20.27 5.05 22.78
C GLN A 191 20.83 5.67 24.05
N GLU A 192 20.67 6.96 24.27
CA GLU A 192 21.38 7.69 25.33
C GLU A 192 20.89 7.35 26.76
N LYS A 193 19.69 6.78 26.91
CA LYS A 193 19.07 6.54 28.23
C LYS A 193 18.80 5.10 28.59
N LEU A 194 19.07 4.15 27.69
CA LEU A 194 18.84 2.74 27.92
C LEU A 194 20.11 1.94 27.65
N ASN A 195 20.52 1.15 28.60
CA ASN A 195 21.60 0.19 28.44
C ASN A 195 21.09 -1.12 27.82
N SER A 196 22.00 -2.06 27.54
CA SER A 196 21.63 -3.34 26.91
C SER A 196 20.74 -4.22 27.77
N ASP A 197 20.81 -4.10 29.07
CA ASP A 197 19.98 -4.89 29.98
C ASP A 197 18.57 -4.30 30.07
N ASP A 198 18.44 -2.96 30.05
CA ASP A 198 17.15 -2.29 29.95
C ASP A 198 16.41 -2.74 28.68
N ILE A 199 17.11 -2.84 27.55
CA ILE A 199 16.51 -3.29 26.30
C ILE A 199 16.01 -4.72 26.38
N LYS A 200 16.78 -5.64 26.96
CA LYS A 200 16.32 -7.03 27.19
C LYS A 200 15.09 -7.12 28.09
N GLU A 201 15.05 -6.30 29.12
CA GLU A 201 13.89 -6.25 30.01
C GLU A 201 12.66 -5.68 29.29
N LEU A 202 12.81 -4.69 28.38
CA LEU A 202 11.70 -4.21 27.55
C LEU A 202 11.21 -5.28 26.57
N GLU A 203 12.12 -6.03 25.94
CA GLU A 203 11.77 -7.18 25.09
C GLU A 203 10.93 -8.21 25.87
N LYS A 204 11.39 -8.56 27.08
CA LYS A 204 10.68 -9.49 27.95
C LYS A 204 9.30 -8.96 28.30
N LEU A 205 9.21 -7.68 28.69
CA LEU A 205 7.94 -7.06 29.08
C LEU A 205 6.94 -7.03 27.92
N VAL A 206 7.35 -6.73 26.70
CA VAL A 206 6.46 -6.80 25.52
C VAL A 206 6.03 -8.24 25.25
N ASN A 207 6.94 -9.20 25.38
CA ASN A 207 6.63 -10.62 25.15
C ASN A 207 5.74 -11.25 26.24
N GLU A 208 5.55 -10.59 27.38
CA GLU A 208 4.58 -10.96 28.40
C GLU A 208 3.17 -10.43 28.08
N LYS A 209 3.05 -9.47 27.16
CA LYS A 209 1.77 -8.91 26.71
C LYS A 209 1.17 -9.70 25.56
N ASP A 210 -0.08 -9.43 25.23
CA ASP A 210 -0.76 -9.94 24.04
C ASP A 210 -0.22 -9.24 22.77
N ALA A 211 1.06 -9.42 22.55
CA ALA A 211 1.83 -8.74 21.51
C ALA A 211 3.03 -9.56 21.06
N VAL A 212 3.50 -9.28 19.85
CA VAL A 212 4.74 -9.80 19.29
C VAL A 212 5.68 -8.64 18.99
N LEU A 213 6.84 -8.62 19.64
CA LEU A 213 7.88 -7.63 19.35
C LEU A 213 8.56 -7.97 18.02
N CYS A 214 8.34 -7.15 17.01
CA CYS A 214 8.90 -7.36 15.67
C CYS A 214 10.23 -6.62 15.47
N LYS A 215 10.39 -5.45 16.09
CA LYS A 215 11.56 -4.59 15.84
C LYS A 215 11.83 -3.66 17.01
N ILE A 216 13.12 -3.48 17.30
CA ILE A 216 13.63 -2.34 18.08
C ILE A 216 14.40 -1.45 17.13
N GLN A 217 13.86 -0.28 16.87
CA GLN A 217 14.52 0.74 16.06
C GLN A 217 15.24 1.72 16.99
N ARG A 218 16.55 1.81 16.83
CA ARG A 218 17.38 2.82 17.50
C ARG A 218 17.37 4.11 16.69
N ILE A 219 17.04 5.22 17.31
CA ILE A 219 16.94 6.55 16.70
C ILE A 219 17.84 7.55 17.43
#